data_f1803b3b354d2f714d6c89d4874e206a
#
_entry.id   f1803b3b354d2f714d6c89d4874e206a
#
_cell.length_a   1.000
_cell.length_b   1.000
_cell.length_c   1.000
_cell.angle_alpha   90.00
_cell.angle_beta   90.00
_cell.angle_gamma   90.00
#
_symmetry.space_group_name_H-M   'P 1'
#
loop_
_entity.id
_entity.type
_entity.pdbx_description
1 polymer ?
#
loop_
_entity_poly.entity_id
_entity_poly.type
_entity_poly.pdbx_seq_one_letter_code
_entity_poly.pdbx_strand_id
1 'polypeptide(L)'
;VYKRQIFDTLNAKTAIFAAEQAMKVTGVEVPVMLSVTVSDVGGRTLSGQTLDAFLASVQHANIFSVGLNCSFGARQLKPFLEQLAVRAPYYISAYPNAGLPNSLGKYDQTPADMAHEVKEYIQEGLINIIGGCCGTTDAYIAEYPALVEGARPHIPAPKPDCMWLSGLELLEVKPEINFVNVGERCNVAGSRKFLRLINEKKYDEALSIARQQVEDGALVIDVNMDDGLLDAKAEMTTFLNLIMSEPEIARVPCLLYT
;
A
#
# COMPACT_ATOMS: atom_id res chain seq x y z
N VAL A 1 -5.11 20.22 10.57
CA VAL A 1 -5.11 18.89 9.93
C VAL A 1 -3.77 18.70 9.23
N TYR A 2 -2.92 17.85 9.76
CA TYR A 2 -1.68 17.47 9.06
C TYR A 2 -1.98 16.43 8.00
N LYS A 3 -1.88 16.81 6.73
CA LYS A 3 -1.84 15.88 5.61
C LYS A 3 -0.42 15.27 5.57
N ARG A 4 -0.26 14.04 6.05
CA ARG A 4 0.96 13.29 5.83
C ARG A 4 0.79 12.42 4.59
N GLN A 5 1.66 12.60 3.63
CA GLN A 5 1.79 11.70 2.48
C GLN A 5 2.31 10.35 2.97
N ILE A 6 1.66 9.29 2.52
CA ILE A 6 2.07 7.93 2.81
C ILE A 6 2.85 7.41 1.61
N PHE A 7 4.13 7.11 1.82
CA PHE A 7 5.02 6.57 0.79
C PHE A 7 5.23 5.06 0.91
N ASP A 8 4.92 4.51 2.07
CA ASP A 8 5.07 3.09 2.38
C ASP A 8 4.03 2.61 3.40
N THR A 9 3.84 1.30 3.45
CA THR A 9 2.83 0.65 4.28
C THR A 9 3.16 0.68 5.77
N LEU A 10 4.44 0.62 6.15
CA LEU A 10 4.84 0.66 7.55
C LEU A 10 4.49 2.00 8.17
N ASN A 11 4.77 3.10 7.47
CA ASN A 11 4.35 4.44 7.91
C ASN A 11 2.82 4.56 7.98
N ALA A 12 2.08 3.97 7.02
CA ALA A 12 0.63 3.94 7.06
C ALA A 12 0.12 3.23 8.32
N LYS A 13 0.58 2.02 8.60
CA LYS A 13 0.18 1.24 9.78
C LYS A 13 0.54 1.94 11.08
N THR A 14 1.74 2.53 11.16
CA THR A 14 2.18 3.29 12.33
C THR A 14 1.30 4.51 12.58
N ALA A 15 0.94 5.25 11.53
CA ALA A 15 0.06 6.40 11.63
C ALA A 15 -1.37 6.03 12.04
N ILE A 16 -1.91 4.93 11.49
CA ILE A 16 -3.22 4.37 11.86
C ILE A 16 -3.22 4.00 13.34
N PHE A 17 -2.23 3.21 13.77
CA PHE A 17 -2.09 2.80 15.17
C PHE A 17 -2.03 4.00 16.12
N ALA A 18 -1.20 5.00 15.78
CA ALA A 18 -1.08 6.22 16.59
C ALA A 18 -2.41 7.00 16.67
N ALA A 19 -3.14 7.10 15.55
CA ALA A 19 -4.45 7.74 15.50
C ALA A 19 -5.47 6.99 16.37
N GLU A 20 -5.52 5.66 16.29
CA GLU A 20 -6.40 4.82 17.11
C GLU A 20 -6.09 4.94 18.61
N GLN A 21 -4.80 4.96 18.98
CA GLN A 21 -4.40 5.18 20.38
C GLN A 21 -4.81 6.58 20.88
N ALA A 22 -4.62 7.61 20.04
CA ALA A 22 -5.03 8.96 20.38
C ALA A 22 -6.56 9.07 20.58
N MET A 23 -7.34 8.45 19.70
CA MET A 23 -8.80 8.38 19.85
C MET A 23 -9.23 7.67 21.13
N LYS A 24 -8.58 6.55 21.48
CA LYS A 24 -8.84 5.82 22.74
C LYS A 24 -8.53 6.68 23.97
N VAL A 25 -7.41 7.39 23.96
CA VAL A 25 -6.98 8.23 25.10
C VAL A 25 -7.85 9.46 25.27
N THR A 26 -8.24 10.12 24.17
CA THR A 26 -9.01 11.35 24.20
C THR A 26 -10.51 11.16 24.28
N GLY A 27 -11.01 9.97 23.94
CA GLY A 27 -12.45 9.71 23.79
C GLY A 27 -13.08 10.42 22.59
N VAL A 28 -12.26 10.96 21.67
CA VAL A 28 -12.74 11.70 20.48
C VAL A 28 -12.48 10.85 19.25
N GLU A 29 -13.55 10.45 18.57
CA GLU A 29 -13.45 9.74 17.28
C GLU A 29 -13.37 10.74 16.12
N VAL A 30 -12.43 10.50 15.21
CA VAL A 30 -12.26 11.28 13.97
C VAL A 30 -12.09 10.33 12.78
N PRO A 31 -12.60 10.72 11.59
CA PRO A 31 -12.42 9.90 10.40
C PRO A 31 -10.94 9.85 9.98
N VAL A 32 -10.45 8.64 9.70
CA VAL A 32 -9.09 8.42 9.20
C VAL A 32 -9.10 8.43 7.68
N MET A 33 -8.39 9.37 7.08
CA MET A 33 -8.24 9.50 5.63
C MET A 33 -6.80 9.17 5.24
N LEU A 34 -6.61 8.15 4.41
CA LEU A 34 -5.28 7.77 3.90
C LEU A 34 -5.05 8.39 2.51
N SER A 35 -3.89 9.02 2.35
CA SER A 35 -3.47 9.58 1.06
C SER A 35 -2.11 9.02 0.68
N VAL A 36 -2.08 8.19 -0.35
CA VAL A 36 -0.93 7.39 -0.76
C VAL A 36 -0.24 8.03 -1.95
N THR A 37 1.07 7.99 -1.96
CA THR A 37 1.89 8.41 -3.09
C THR A 37 2.39 7.18 -3.84
N VAL A 38 1.99 7.03 -5.09
CA VAL A 38 2.59 6.05 -6.01
C VAL A 38 3.87 6.62 -6.58
N SER A 39 4.91 5.79 -6.68
CA SER A 39 6.27 6.26 -6.99
C SER A 39 6.66 6.07 -8.45
N ASP A 40 5.96 5.20 -9.16
CA ASP A 40 6.26 4.86 -10.55
C ASP A 40 4.99 4.66 -11.40
N VAL A 41 5.19 4.55 -12.69
CA VAL A 41 4.11 4.30 -13.67
C VAL A 41 3.46 2.91 -13.53
N GLY A 42 4.05 2.00 -12.78
CA GLY A 42 3.47 0.71 -12.41
C GLY A 42 2.51 0.78 -11.22
N GLY A 43 2.33 1.97 -10.63
CA GLY A 43 1.39 2.15 -9.49
C GLY A 43 1.91 1.60 -8.16
N ARG A 44 3.23 1.48 -8.01
CA ARG A 44 3.83 0.97 -6.77
C ARG A 44 4.16 2.10 -5.80
N THR A 45 4.06 1.81 -4.51
CA THR A 45 4.59 2.68 -3.45
C THR A 45 6.12 2.72 -3.49
N LEU A 46 6.74 3.63 -2.73
CA LEU A 46 8.21 3.71 -2.65
C LEU A 46 8.86 2.40 -2.15
N SER A 47 8.15 1.63 -1.33
CA SER A 47 8.59 0.31 -0.86
C SER A 47 8.31 -0.83 -1.85
N GLY A 48 7.85 -0.54 -3.07
CA GLY A 48 7.61 -1.52 -4.12
C GLY A 48 6.26 -2.24 -4.06
N GLN A 49 5.40 -1.91 -3.12
CA GLN A 49 4.11 -2.55 -2.92
C GLN A 49 3.08 -2.05 -3.93
N THR A 50 2.26 -2.95 -4.50
CA THR A 50 1.12 -2.58 -5.35
C THR A 50 0.02 -1.90 -4.55
N LEU A 51 -0.87 -1.16 -5.23
CA LEU A 51 -2.03 -0.54 -4.57
C LEU A 51 -2.97 -1.58 -3.94
N ASP A 52 -3.17 -2.72 -4.57
CA ASP A 52 -4.00 -3.80 -4.03
C ASP A 52 -3.38 -4.40 -2.77
N ALA A 53 -2.06 -4.61 -2.76
CA ALA A 53 -1.33 -5.07 -1.58
C ALA A 53 -1.36 -4.01 -0.46
N PHE A 54 -1.29 -2.73 -0.80
CA PHE A 54 -1.47 -1.64 0.16
C PHE A 54 -2.87 -1.68 0.78
N LEU A 55 -3.94 -1.81 -0.03
CA LEU A 55 -5.31 -1.94 0.48
C LEU A 55 -5.46 -3.12 1.45
N ALA A 56 -4.92 -4.29 1.09
CA ALA A 56 -4.91 -5.47 1.96
C ALA A 56 -4.19 -5.19 3.29
N SER A 57 -3.09 -4.48 3.25
CA SER A 57 -2.28 -4.17 4.44
C SER A 57 -2.99 -3.27 5.46
N VAL A 58 -3.95 -2.45 5.02
CA VAL A 58 -4.65 -1.49 5.87
C VAL A 58 -6.12 -1.85 6.13
N GLN A 59 -6.63 -2.96 5.58
CA GLN A 59 -8.04 -3.36 5.68
C GLN A 59 -8.54 -3.64 7.11
N HIS A 60 -7.62 -3.86 8.07
CA HIS A 60 -7.92 -4.09 9.47
C HIS A 60 -8.40 -2.83 10.20
N ALA A 61 -8.15 -1.65 9.63
CA ALA A 61 -8.44 -0.36 10.25
C ALA A 61 -9.78 0.22 9.81
N ASN A 62 -10.37 1.05 10.68
CA ASN A 62 -11.57 1.80 10.33
C ASN A 62 -11.20 3.05 9.52
N ILE A 63 -11.08 2.89 8.21
CA ILE A 63 -10.70 3.94 7.28
C ILE A 63 -11.93 4.57 6.66
N PHE A 64 -11.99 5.89 6.66
CA PHE A 64 -13.05 6.66 6.00
C PHE A 64 -12.81 6.77 4.50
N SER A 65 -11.59 7.15 4.10
CA SER A 65 -11.23 7.27 2.68
C SER A 65 -9.79 6.83 2.43
N VAL A 66 -9.57 6.30 1.23
CA VAL A 66 -8.26 6.06 0.66
C VAL A 66 -8.13 6.87 -0.62
N GLY A 67 -6.94 7.31 -0.96
CA GLY A 67 -6.76 8.05 -2.20
C GLY A 67 -5.31 8.25 -2.56
N LEU A 68 -5.10 8.97 -3.65
CA LEU A 68 -3.80 9.21 -4.24
C LEU A 68 -3.44 10.68 -4.21
N ASN A 69 -2.17 10.96 -4.03
CA ASN A 69 -1.65 12.31 -4.11
C ASN A 69 -0.28 12.36 -4.74
N CYS A 70 0.06 13.51 -5.31
CA CYS A 70 1.40 13.82 -5.79
C CYS A 70 1.91 12.90 -6.92
N SER A 71 3.20 12.94 -7.19
CA SER A 71 3.97 12.23 -8.23
C SER A 71 3.54 12.52 -9.66
N PHE A 72 2.25 12.57 -9.92
CA PHE A 72 1.67 12.67 -11.26
C PHE A 72 0.64 13.79 -11.36
N GLY A 73 0.40 14.25 -12.60
CA GLY A 73 -0.75 15.07 -12.95
C GLY A 73 -2.04 14.23 -13.02
N ALA A 74 -3.16 14.91 -13.26
CA ALA A 74 -4.46 14.26 -13.22
C ALA A 74 -4.57 13.10 -14.24
N ARG A 75 -4.12 13.28 -15.45
CA ARG A 75 -4.19 12.26 -16.51
C ARG A 75 -3.45 10.98 -16.11
N GLN A 76 -2.27 11.09 -15.52
CA GLN A 76 -1.45 9.93 -15.15
C GLN A 76 -1.97 9.22 -13.89
N LEU A 77 -2.68 9.94 -12.99
CA LEU A 77 -3.28 9.31 -11.80
C LEU A 77 -4.55 8.51 -12.12
N LYS A 78 -5.24 8.81 -13.25
CA LYS A 78 -6.53 8.20 -13.58
C LYS A 78 -6.54 6.68 -13.53
N PRO A 79 -5.61 5.94 -14.17
CA PRO A 79 -5.62 4.47 -14.15
C PRO A 79 -5.55 3.88 -12.75
N PHE A 80 -4.84 4.54 -11.83
CA PHE A 80 -4.74 4.10 -10.45
C PHE A 80 -5.99 4.40 -9.63
N LEU A 81 -6.69 5.49 -9.97
CA LEU A 81 -8.01 5.80 -9.36
C LEU A 81 -9.08 4.82 -9.87
N GLU A 82 -9.04 4.42 -11.14
CA GLU A 82 -9.90 3.36 -11.68
C GLU A 82 -9.69 2.04 -10.94
N GLN A 83 -8.43 1.65 -10.69
CA GLN A 83 -8.09 0.47 -9.90
C GLN A 83 -8.67 0.57 -8.48
N LEU A 84 -8.47 1.70 -7.79
CA LEU A 84 -9.03 1.92 -6.45
C LEU A 84 -10.55 1.89 -6.46
N ALA A 85 -11.21 2.49 -7.46
CA ALA A 85 -12.65 2.54 -7.57
C ALA A 85 -13.30 1.15 -7.63
N VAL A 86 -12.62 0.19 -8.27
CA VAL A 86 -13.09 -1.20 -8.36
C VAL A 86 -12.84 -2.00 -7.09
N ARG A 87 -11.77 -1.66 -6.34
CA ARG A 87 -11.22 -2.53 -5.27
C ARG A 87 -11.45 -2.00 -3.86
N ALA A 88 -11.47 -0.67 -3.68
CA ALA A 88 -11.49 -0.08 -2.34
C ALA A 88 -12.89 -0.03 -1.73
N PRO A 89 -13.11 -0.63 -0.54
CA PRO A 89 -14.38 -0.52 0.19
C PRO A 89 -14.47 0.77 1.00
N TYR A 90 -13.88 1.86 0.49
CA TYR A 90 -13.75 3.17 1.13
C TYR A 90 -14.10 4.28 0.14
N TYR A 91 -14.42 5.47 0.65
CA TYR A 91 -14.48 6.66 -0.20
C TYR A 91 -13.12 6.94 -0.82
N ILE A 92 -13.11 7.51 -2.02
CA ILE A 92 -11.86 7.76 -2.76
C ILE A 92 -11.56 9.25 -2.83
N SER A 93 -10.31 9.60 -2.54
CA SER A 93 -9.79 10.96 -2.66
C SER A 93 -8.67 11.05 -3.70
N ALA A 94 -8.61 12.18 -4.41
CA ALA A 94 -7.57 12.45 -5.40
C ALA A 94 -6.96 13.85 -5.21
N TYR A 95 -5.63 13.93 -5.21
CA TYR A 95 -4.88 15.17 -5.06
C TYR A 95 -3.73 15.20 -6.09
N PRO A 96 -4.03 15.37 -7.39
CA PRO A 96 -3.02 15.42 -8.44
C PRO A 96 -2.15 16.68 -8.35
N ASN A 97 -0.96 16.63 -8.96
CA ASN A 97 -0.14 17.81 -9.21
C ASN A 97 -0.72 18.63 -10.38
N ALA A 98 -0.31 19.89 -10.50
CA ALA A 98 -0.58 20.74 -11.67
C ALA A 98 0.30 20.29 -12.87
N GLY A 99 0.10 19.06 -13.35
CA GLY A 99 0.95 18.40 -14.34
C GLY A 99 2.24 17.81 -13.74
N LEU A 100 3.24 17.66 -14.60
CA LEU A 100 4.60 17.27 -14.21
C LEU A 100 5.50 18.51 -14.13
N PRO A 101 6.51 18.52 -13.24
CA PRO A 101 7.44 19.62 -13.17
C PRO A 101 8.30 19.69 -14.46
N ASN A 102 8.52 20.89 -14.96
CA ASN A 102 9.46 21.14 -16.06
C ASN A 102 10.93 21.00 -15.60
N SER A 103 11.89 21.22 -16.52
CA SER A 103 13.33 21.13 -16.22
C SER A 103 13.81 22.10 -15.13
N LEU A 104 13.04 23.15 -14.82
CA LEU A 104 13.31 24.12 -13.76
C LEU A 104 12.53 23.82 -12.48
N GLY A 105 11.84 22.66 -12.39
CA GLY A 105 11.02 22.27 -11.26
C GLY A 105 9.70 23.04 -11.12
N LYS A 106 9.28 23.80 -12.15
CA LYS A 106 8.02 24.55 -12.15
C LYS A 106 6.90 23.73 -12.76
N TYR A 107 5.68 24.02 -12.34
CA TYR A 107 4.45 23.41 -12.85
C TYR A 107 3.78 24.38 -13.81
N ASP A 108 3.59 23.97 -15.06
CA ASP A 108 3.14 24.85 -16.15
C ASP A 108 1.68 24.57 -16.56
N GLN A 109 1.04 23.53 -16.02
CA GLN A 109 -0.37 23.22 -16.30
C GLN A 109 -1.26 24.34 -15.73
N THR A 110 -2.22 24.81 -16.52
CA THR A 110 -3.16 25.84 -16.05
C THR A 110 -4.31 25.24 -15.22
N PRO A 111 -5.03 26.07 -14.41
CA PRO A 111 -6.25 25.62 -13.72
C PRO A 111 -7.29 25.00 -14.65
N ALA A 112 -7.52 25.60 -15.82
CA ALA A 112 -8.48 25.11 -16.81
C ALA A 112 -8.07 23.74 -17.40
N ASP A 113 -6.77 23.55 -17.70
CA ASP A 113 -6.27 22.27 -18.21
C ASP A 113 -6.45 21.15 -17.17
N MET A 114 -6.10 21.43 -15.90
CA MET A 114 -6.28 20.47 -14.83
C MET A 114 -7.76 20.17 -14.59
N ALA A 115 -8.62 21.17 -14.60
CA ALA A 115 -10.06 21.01 -14.47
C ALA A 115 -10.63 20.11 -15.59
N HIS A 116 -10.15 20.27 -16.82
CA HIS A 116 -10.53 19.43 -17.95
C HIS A 116 -10.17 17.95 -17.72
N GLU A 117 -8.98 17.66 -17.19
CA GLU A 117 -8.55 16.28 -16.88
C GLU A 117 -9.30 15.70 -15.68
N VAL A 118 -9.49 16.48 -14.61
CA VAL A 118 -10.21 16.06 -13.38
C VAL A 118 -11.68 15.80 -13.67
N LYS A 119 -12.27 16.48 -14.68
CA LYS A 119 -13.66 16.25 -15.10
C LYS A 119 -13.92 14.78 -15.43
N GLU A 120 -12.96 14.07 -15.99
CA GLU A 120 -13.10 12.63 -16.29
C GLU A 120 -13.30 11.81 -15.02
N TYR A 121 -12.58 12.09 -13.92
CA TYR A 121 -12.76 11.39 -12.65
C TYR A 121 -14.19 11.52 -12.11
N ILE A 122 -14.74 12.72 -12.27
CA ILE A 122 -16.08 13.06 -11.77
C ILE A 122 -17.15 12.42 -12.64
N GLN A 123 -17.02 12.49 -13.98
CA GLN A 123 -17.96 11.92 -14.92
C GLN A 123 -18.05 10.40 -14.83
N GLU A 124 -16.92 9.74 -14.57
CA GLU A 124 -16.84 8.29 -14.43
C GLU A 124 -17.15 7.81 -12.99
N GLY A 125 -17.39 8.74 -12.05
CA GLY A 125 -17.73 8.40 -10.68
C GLY A 125 -16.59 7.69 -9.93
N LEU A 126 -15.32 8.10 -10.17
CA LEU A 126 -14.16 7.46 -9.59
C LEU A 126 -13.83 7.96 -8.18
N ILE A 127 -14.31 9.15 -7.81
CA ILE A 127 -13.87 9.85 -6.61
C ILE A 127 -15.04 10.44 -5.80
N ASN A 128 -14.77 10.72 -4.53
CA ASN A 128 -15.67 11.42 -3.61
C ASN A 128 -15.08 12.75 -3.16
N ILE A 129 -13.76 12.86 -3.14
CA ILE A 129 -13.03 14.01 -2.61
C ILE A 129 -11.97 14.40 -3.63
N ILE A 130 -11.94 15.67 -3.99
CA ILE A 130 -10.96 16.22 -4.93
C ILE A 130 -10.25 17.41 -4.31
N GLY A 131 -8.97 17.51 -4.59
CA GLY A 131 -8.12 18.64 -4.23
C GLY A 131 -6.94 18.74 -5.19
N GLY A 132 -5.84 19.25 -4.70
CA GLY A 132 -4.60 19.36 -5.46
C GLY A 132 -3.37 19.14 -4.59
N CYS A 133 -2.23 18.91 -5.22
CA CYS A 133 -0.94 18.75 -4.57
C CYS A 133 0.07 19.76 -5.14
N CYS A 134 1.25 19.32 -5.57
CA CYS A 134 2.32 20.22 -6.00
C CYS A 134 1.90 21.09 -7.21
N GLY A 135 2.22 22.37 -7.13
CA GLY A 135 1.91 23.35 -8.19
C GLY A 135 0.47 23.87 -8.17
N THR A 136 -0.44 23.30 -7.36
CA THR A 136 -1.83 23.77 -7.29
C THR A 136 -1.99 24.92 -6.27
N THR A 137 -2.87 25.85 -6.62
CA THR A 137 -3.28 27.00 -5.78
C THR A 137 -4.79 27.02 -5.62
N ASP A 138 -5.30 28.03 -4.93
CA ASP A 138 -6.73 28.31 -4.81
C ASP A 138 -7.43 28.46 -6.16
N ALA A 139 -6.74 29.00 -7.18
CA ALA A 139 -7.29 29.14 -8.52
C ALA A 139 -7.66 27.78 -9.15
N TYR A 140 -6.88 26.74 -8.89
CA TYR A 140 -7.22 25.37 -9.35
C TYR A 140 -8.44 24.81 -8.63
N ILE A 141 -8.52 25.02 -7.33
CA ILE A 141 -9.64 24.54 -6.54
C ILE A 141 -10.93 25.29 -6.88
N ALA A 142 -10.84 26.54 -7.27
CA ALA A 142 -11.98 27.36 -7.68
C ALA A 142 -12.70 26.82 -8.93
N GLU A 143 -12.03 26.04 -9.78
CA GLU A 143 -12.64 25.40 -10.96
C GLU A 143 -13.54 24.20 -10.59
N TYR A 144 -13.34 23.56 -9.44
CA TYR A 144 -14.00 22.28 -9.13
C TYR A 144 -15.49 22.38 -8.77
N PRO A 145 -15.98 23.42 -8.07
CA PRO A 145 -17.42 23.51 -7.74
C PRO A 145 -18.33 23.35 -8.95
N ALA A 146 -17.99 23.95 -10.08
CA ALA A 146 -18.77 23.83 -11.31
C ALA A 146 -18.75 22.42 -11.93
N LEU A 147 -17.66 21.66 -11.67
CA LEU A 147 -17.51 20.28 -12.18
C LEU A 147 -18.31 19.26 -11.37
N VAL A 148 -18.49 19.51 -10.07
CA VAL A 148 -19.16 18.56 -9.17
C VAL A 148 -20.66 18.79 -9.07
N GLU A 149 -21.18 19.89 -9.63
CA GLU A 149 -22.61 20.17 -9.65
C GLU A 149 -23.37 19.08 -10.43
N GLY A 150 -24.28 18.39 -9.73
CA GLY A 150 -25.05 17.27 -10.30
C GLY A 150 -24.26 15.99 -10.55
N ALA A 151 -22.97 15.93 -10.16
CA ALA A 151 -22.15 14.75 -10.32
C ALA A 151 -22.61 13.60 -9.42
N ARG A 152 -22.38 12.37 -9.88
CA ARG A 152 -22.60 11.17 -9.07
C ARG A 152 -21.31 10.83 -8.33
N PRO A 153 -21.33 10.79 -6.97
CA PRO A 153 -20.15 10.41 -6.21
C PRO A 153 -19.83 8.93 -6.42
N HIS A 154 -18.57 8.57 -6.23
CA HIS A 154 -18.15 7.17 -6.19
C HIS A 154 -18.90 6.41 -5.09
N ILE A 155 -19.32 5.18 -5.41
CA ILE A 155 -19.90 4.23 -4.45
C ILE A 155 -18.78 3.25 -4.06
N PRO A 156 -18.36 3.19 -2.78
CA PRO A 156 -17.33 2.25 -2.36
C PRO A 156 -17.63 0.82 -2.78
N ALA A 157 -16.60 0.09 -3.20
CA ALA A 157 -16.70 -1.31 -3.52
C ALA A 157 -17.15 -2.13 -2.30
N PRO A 158 -17.81 -3.28 -2.48
CA PRO A 158 -18.09 -4.17 -1.36
C PRO A 158 -16.79 -4.64 -0.71
N LYS A 159 -16.84 -4.92 0.59
CA LYS A 159 -15.71 -5.58 1.26
C LYS A 159 -15.44 -6.93 0.59
N PRO A 160 -14.18 -7.32 0.41
CA PRO A 160 -13.85 -8.61 -0.16
C PRO A 160 -14.47 -9.74 0.68
N ASP A 161 -15.02 -10.74 0.00
CA ASP A 161 -15.60 -11.95 0.60
C ASP A 161 -14.58 -13.06 0.85
N CYS A 162 -13.31 -12.80 0.50
CA CYS A 162 -12.18 -13.71 0.68
C CYS A 162 -11.06 -13.07 1.52
N MET A 163 -10.17 -13.91 2.03
CA MET A 163 -9.00 -13.44 2.77
C MET A 163 -7.99 -12.79 1.81
N TRP A 164 -7.58 -11.59 2.15
CA TRP A 164 -6.50 -10.86 1.47
C TRP A 164 -5.24 -10.90 2.33
N LEU A 165 -4.15 -11.35 1.74
CA LEU A 165 -2.82 -11.36 2.36
C LEU A 165 -1.88 -10.50 1.50
N SER A 166 -0.95 -9.80 2.15
CA SER A 166 -0.09 -8.84 1.49
C SER A 166 1.39 -9.15 1.69
N GLY A 167 2.08 -9.36 0.57
CA GLY A 167 3.50 -9.07 0.42
C GLY A 167 3.66 -7.75 -0.33
N LEU A 168 4.60 -7.66 -1.29
CA LEU A 168 4.61 -6.59 -2.28
C LEU A 168 3.45 -6.73 -3.26
N GLU A 169 2.96 -7.95 -3.45
CA GLU A 169 1.78 -8.29 -4.23
C GLU A 169 0.63 -8.72 -3.31
N LEU A 170 -0.60 -8.61 -3.82
CA LEU A 170 -1.79 -9.12 -3.16
C LEU A 170 -1.93 -10.63 -3.43
N LEU A 171 -2.15 -11.41 -2.39
CA LEU A 171 -2.68 -12.78 -2.48
C LEU A 171 -4.14 -12.79 -2.02
N GLU A 172 -5.05 -13.07 -2.95
CA GLU A 172 -6.47 -13.31 -2.65
C GLU A 172 -6.69 -14.81 -2.47
N VAL A 173 -7.08 -15.23 -1.27
CA VAL A 173 -7.37 -16.65 -0.99
C VAL A 173 -8.79 -16.96 -1.43
N LYS A 174 -8.91 -17.41 -2.68
CA LYS A 174 -10.17 -17.73 -3.37
C LYS A 174 -10.27 -19.23 -3.69
N PRO A 175 -11.49 -19.75 -3.91
CA PRO A 175 -11.66 -21.15 -4.35
C PRO A 175 -10.87 -21.52 -5.61
N GLU A 176 -10.67 -20.56 -6.51
CA GLU A 176 -9.98 -20.79 -7.80
C GLU A 176 -8.49 -21.11 -7.65
N ILE A 177 -7.85 -20.69 -6.56
CA ILE A 177 -6.45 -21.06 -6.30
C ILE A 177 -6.31 -22.45 -5.66
N ASN A 178 -7.44 -23.11 -5.34
CA ASN A 178 -7.56 -24.43 -4.74
C ASN A 178 -6.78 -24.60 -3.43
N PHE A 179 -5.46 -24.60 -3.49
CA PHE A 179 -4.57 -24.90 -2.37
C PHE A 179 -3.53 -23.80 -2.19
N VAL A 180 -3.39 -23.29 -0.94
CA VAL A 180 -2.36 -22.30 -0.58
C VAL A 180 -1.17 -23.02 0.01
N ASN A 181 -0.09 -23.11 -0.75
CA ASN A 181 1.18 -23.66 -0.27
C ASN A 181 1.87 -22.65 0.66
N VAL A 182 2.19 -23.09 1.87
CA VAL A 182 2.99 -22.34 2.85
C VAL A 182 4.39 -22.97 2.90
N GLY A 183 5.40 -22.17 2.62
CA GLY A 183 6.80 -22.57 2.71
C GLY A 183 7.31 -22.46 4.14
N GLU A 184 7.61 -23.59 4.81
CA GLU A 184 7.98 -23.67 6.24
C GLU A 184 9.48 -23.90 6.47
N ARG A 185 10.34 -23.67 5.47
CA ARG A 185 11.78 -23.94 5.63
C ARG A 185 12.57 -22.80 6.25
N CYS A 186 11.95 -21.61 6.41
CA CYS A 186 12.53 -20.47 7.15
C CYS A 186 12.12 -20.46 8.63
N ASN A 187 11.93 -21.65 9.20
CA ASN A 187 11.52 -21.89 10.56
C ASN A 187 12.65 -22.60 11.31
N VAL A 188 13.25 -21.95 12.33
CA VAL A 188 14.37 -22.50 13.12
C VAL A 188 13.98 -23.75 13.92
N ALA A 189 12.72 -23.86 14.35
CA ALA A 189 12.23 -25.04 15.04
C ALA A 189 11.99 -26.23 14.08
N GLY A 190 11.60 -25.95 12.82
CA GLY A 190 11.28 -26.97 11.83
C GLY A 190 12.41 -27.34 10.88
N SER A 191 13.48 -26.53 10.76
CA SER A 191 14.56 -26.71 9.80
C SER A 191 15.94 -26.60 10.45
N ARG A 192 16.60 -27.74 10.69
CA ARG A 192 17.97 -27.77 11.24
C ARG A 192 18.98 -27.04 10.36
N LYS A 193 18.81 -27.07 9.03
CA LYS A 193 19.67 -26.35 8.09
C LYS A 193 19.51 -24.85 8.29
N PHE A 194 18.28 -24.36 8.34
CA PHE A 194 17.99 -22.93 8.54
C PHE A 194 18.52 -22.45 9.88
N LEU A 195 18.22 -23.15 10.99
CA LEU A 195 18.74 -22.85 12.34
C LEU A 195 20.28 -22.71 12.34
N ARG A 196 20.99 -23.67 11.72
CA ARG A 196 22.44 -23.59 11.61
C ARG A 196 22.90 -22.34 10.87
N LEU A 197 22.27 -22.01 9.74
CA LEU A 197 22.64 -20.83 8.94
C LEU A 197 22.44 -19.52 9.71
N ILE A 198 21.34 -19.41 10.46
CA ILE A 198 21.06 -18.24 11.32
C ILE A 198 22.10 -18.14 12.43
N ASN A 199 22.42 -19.25 13.12
CA ASN A 199 23.46 -19.29 14.15
C ASN A 199 24.86 -18.88 13.61
N GLU A 200 25.19 -19.35 12.40
CA GLU A 200 26.46 -19.01 11.72
C GLU A 200 26.44 -17.64 11.03
N LYS A 201 25.32 -16.90 11.09
CA LYS A 201 25.10 -15.59 10.41
C LYS A 201 25.27 -15.65 8.89
N LYS A 202 25.01 -16.80 8.29
CA LYS A 202 25.05 -17.04 6.85
C LYS A 202 23.71 -16.67 6.19
N TYR A 203 23.36 -15.39 6.28
CA TYR A 203 22.06 -14.92 5.84
C TYR A 203 21.82 -15.07 4.34
N ASP A 204 22.84 -14.93 3.48
CA ASP A 204 22.71 -15.13 2.04
C ASP A 204 22.28 -16.57 1.69
N GLU A 205 22.86 -17.57 2.39
CA GLU A 205 22.45 -18.96 2.24
C GLU A 205 21.05 -19.19 2.83
N ALA A 206 20.70 -18.52 3.90
CA ALA A 206 19.35 -18.56 4.48
C ALA A 206 18.29 -17.94 3.54
N LEU A 207 18.60 -16.80 2.89
CA LEU A 207 17.76 -16.18 1.86
C LEU A 207 17.55 -17.10 0.65
N SER A 208 18.59 -17.89 0.25
CA SER A 208 18.44 -18.84 -0.84
C SER A 208 17.37 -19.91 -0.54
N ILE A 209 17.17 -20.26 0.73
CA ILE A 209 16.09 -21.15 1.16
C ILE A 209 14.71 -20.50 0.97
N ALA A 210 14.58 -19.24 1.32
CA ALA A 210 13.35 -18.48 1.11
C ALA A 210 13.01 -18.37 -0.37
N ARG A 211 14.01 -17.99 -1.19
CA ARG A 211 13.86 -17.87 -2.64
C ARG A 211 13.43 -19.21 -3.27
N GLN A 212 14.09 -20.29 -2.92
CA GLN A 212 13.75 -21.62 -3.46
C GLN A 212 12.30 -22.02 -3.17
N GLN A 213 11.79 -21.72 -1.96
CA GLN A 213 10.40 -22.00 -1.63
C GLN A 213 9.42 -21.24 -2.53
N VAL A 214 9.70 -19.97 -2.83
CA VAL A 214 8.87 -19.17 -3.74
C VAL A 214 8.95 -19.68 -5.17
N GLU A 215 10.15 -20.04 -5.65
CA GLU A 215 10.36 -20.65 -6.96
C GLU A 215 9.63 -22.00 -7.10
N ASP A 216 9.60 -22.79 -6.02
CA ASP A 216 8.89 -24.08 -5.95
C ASP A 216 7.36 -23.92 -5.79
N GLY A 217 6.84 -22.68 -5.77
CA GLY A 217 5.42 -22.39 -5.78
C GLY A 217 4.80 -22.11 -4.42
N ALA A 218 5.58 -21.76 -3.38
CA ALA A 218 5.02 -21.27 -2.14
C ALA A 218 4.31 -19.92 -2.38
N LEU A 219 3.07 -19.83 -1.94
CA LEU A 219 2.25 -18.62 -1.99
C LEU A 219 2.37 -17.77 -0.74
N VAL A 220 2.86 -18.35 0.35
CA VAL A 220 3.14 -17.72 1.64
C VAL A 220 4.43 -18.31 2.17
N ILE A 221 5.26 -17.52 2.84
CA ILE A 221 6.45 -18.01 3.55
C ILE A 221 6.19 -17.89 5.06
N ASP A 222 6.46 -18.98 5.79
CA ASP A 222 6.51 -18.97 7.27
C ASP A 222 7.93 -18.63 7.71
N VAL A 223 8.08 -17.63 8.56
CA VAL A 223 9.36 -17.24 9.19
C VAL A 223 9.21 -17.32 10.70
N ASN A 224 10.02 -18.17 11.32
CA ASN A 224 10.06 -18.38 12.75
C ASN A 224 11.51 -18.38 13.25
N MET A 225 11.81 -17.51 14.22
CA MET A 225 13.13 -17.38 14.88
C MET A 225 13.05 -17.77 16.37
N ASP A 226 11.98 -18.43 16.80
CA ASP A 226 11.81 -18.85 18.19
C ASP A 226 12.67 -20.06 18.51
N ASP A 227 13.83 -19.78 19.10
CA ASP A 227 14.77 -20.75 19.64
C ASP A 227 15.41 -20.16 20.90
N GLY A 228 15.49 -20.95 21.96
CA GLY A 228 15.93 -20.50 23.27
C GLY A 228 17.41 -20.02 23.37
N LEU A 229 18.20 -20.23 22.32
CA LEU A 229 19.59 -19.81 22.22
C LEU A 229 19.81 -18.62 21.27
N LEU A 230 18.76 -18.18 20.58
CA LEU A 230 18.80 -17.03 19.68
C LEU A 230 18.23 -15.77 20.34
N ASP A 231 18.77 -14.61 19.96
CA ASP A 231 18.04 -13.36 20.10
C ASP A 231 16.98 -13.28 18.98
N ALA A 232 15.84 -13.93 19.23
CA ALA A 232 14.78 -14.09 18.24
C ALA A 232 14.34 -12.76 17.61
N LYS A 233 14.28 -11.68 18.42
CA LYS A 233 13.90 -10.34 17.92
C LYS A 233 14.94 -9.77 16.97
N ALA A 234 16.20 -9.85 17.33
CA ALA A 234 17.30 -9.34 16.49
C ALA A 234 17.40 -10.13 15.18
N GLU A 235 17.32 -11.47 15.27
CA GLU A 235 17.40 -12.34 14.08
C GLU A 235 16.21 -12.16 13.14
N MET A 236 14.99 -12.08 13.70
CA MET A 236 13.78 -11.81 12.92
C MET A 236 13.91 -10.46 12.19
N THR A 237 14.30 -9.41 12.91
CA THR A 237 14.46 -8.07 12.31
C THR A 237 15.49 -8.09 11.19
N THR A 238 16.63 -8.73 11.40
CA THR A 238 17.70 -8.83 10.41
C THR A 238 17.21 -9.59 9.18
N PHE A 239 16.64 -10.76 9.36
CA PHE A 239 16.22 -11.61 8.26
C PHE A 239 15.07 -11.01 7.45
N LEU A 240 14.08 -10.39 8.10
CA LEU A 240 12.99 -9.70 7.41
C LEU A 240 13.47 -8.50 6.59
N ASN A 241 14.43 -7.72 7.11
CA ASN A 241 15.03 -6.63 6.34
C ASN A 241 15.75 -7.14 5.09
N LEU A 242 16.40 -8.28 5.17
CA LEU A 242 17.04 -8.92 4.03
C LEU A 242 16.00 -9.46 3.03
N ILE A 243 14.94 -10.11 3.49
CA ILE A 243 13.81 -10.51 2.62
C ILE A 243 13.26 -9.30 1.86
N MET A 244 13.05 -8.18 2.53
CA MET A 244 12.50 -6.97 1.91
C MET A 244 13.42 -6.35 0.84
N SER A 245 14.72 -6.65 0.88
CA SER A 245 15.66 -6.24 -0.19
C SER A 245 15.63 -7.15 -1.42
N GLU A 246 14.89 -8.27 -1.36
CA GLU A 246 14.76 -9.28 -2.41
C GLU A 246 13.32 -9.31 -2.95
N PRO A 247 12.98 -8.53 -4.00
CA PRO A 247 11.60 -8.42 -4.49
C PRO A 247 10.98 -9.77 -4.89
N GLU A 248 11.79 -10.70 -5.36
CA GLU A 248 11.36 -12.06 -5.73
C GLU A 248 10.80 -12.84 -4.54
N ILE A 249 11.33 -12.60 -3.34
CA ILE A 249 10.84 -13.21 -2.10
C ILE A 249 9.74 -12.34 -1.48
N ALA A 250 9.97 -11.04 -1.39
CA ALA A 250 9.07 -10.08 -0.73
C ALA A 250 7.69 -9.96 -1.41
N ARG A 251 7.56 -10.41 -2.68
CA ARG A 251 6.27 -10.38 -3.39
C ARG A 251 5.20 -11.24 -2.72
N VAL A 252 5.57 -12.32 -2.04
CA VAL A 252 4.62 -13.18 -1.33
C VAL A 252 4.41 -12.72 0.11
N PRO A 253 3.23 -12.95 0.70
CA PRO A 253 2.98 -12.71 2.12
C PRO A 253 3.90 -13.53 3.02
N CYS A 254 4.27 -12.94 4.16
CA CYS A 254 5.07 -13.60 5.17
C CYS A 254 4.24 -13.82 6.44
N LEU A 255 4.14 -15.06 6.88
CA LEU A 255 3.58 -15.44 8.18
C LEU A 255 4.69 -15.38 9.22
N LEU A 256 4.49 -14.59 10.27
CA LEU A 256 5.48 -14.37 11.30
C LEU A 256 5.05 -15.04 12.62
N TYR A 257 5.96 -15.81 13.20
CA TYR A 257 5.86 -16.31 14.56
C TYR A 257 6.77 -15.50 15.47
N THR A 258 6.18 -14.94 16.52
CA THR A 258 6.90 -14.19 17.56
C THR A 258 6.60 -14.78 18.90
#